data_c250d75114bdec039667db132cf3df29
#
_entry.id   c250d75114bdec039667db132cf3df29
#
_cell.length_a   1.000
_cell.length_b   1.000
_cell.length_c   1.000
_cell.angle_alpha   90.00
_cell.angle_beta   90.00
_cell.angle_gamma   90.00
#
_symmetry.space_group_name_H-M   'P 1'
#
loop_
_entity.id
_entity.type
_entity.pdbx_description
1 polymer ?
#
loop_
_entity_poly.entity_id
_entity_poly.type
_entity_poly.pdbx_seq_one_letter_code
_entity_poly.pdbx_strand_id
1 'polypeptide(L)'
;MKTTNLILSLAILGFSFISCKQETEINTTVVDFEDVAMNPDSISKTSSFISGNSNFSINDDAFWNGGIVSSSHNDTVTIGYKNQYSSITGSGALNSKQYGVVYSPGSFTCPANINGTYSIKSMMVTNSTYAYLDMKNGSVYGKIFATGDWFKVIIKGFKTKVPTSNVEVYLADFRDGKSILLKTWKKIDLSALGQVDSVTFAFDSSDKGQFGMNTPAYACIDNIEFTQTISIK
;
A
#
# COMPACT_ATOMS: atom_id res chain seq x y z
N MET A 1 -7.15 -57.66 71.24
CA MET A 1 -6.40 -57.16 70.09
C MET A 1 -7.18 -56.03 69.44
N LYS A 2 -6.72 -54.79 69.58
CA LYS A 2 -7.34 -53.59 68.94
C LYS A 2 -6.52 -53.24 67.76
N THR A 3 -7.09 -53.34 66.58
CA THR A 3 -6.47 -52.92 65.31
C THR A 3 -6.78 -51.45 65.08
N THR A 4 -5.76 -50.59 65.06
CA THR A 4 -5.82 -49.16 64.82
C THR A 4 -5.69 -48.91 63.32
N ASN A 5 -6.74 -48.44 62.65
CA ASN A 5 -6.68 -48.04 61.26
C ASN A 5 -6.09 -46.60 61.15
N LEU A 6 -4.95 -46.49 60.46
CA LEU A 6 -4.29 -45.24 60.16
C LEU A 6 -4.85 -44.72 58.81
N ILE A 7 -5.64 -43.63 58.85
CA ILE A 7 -6.10 -42.97 57.62
C ILE A 7 -5.06 -41.96 57.22
N LEU A 8 -4.41 -42.22 56.07
CA LEU A 8 -3.44 -41.31 55.44
C LEU A 8 -4.18 -40.36 54.54
N SER A 9 -4.36 -39.12 54.98
CA SER A 9 -4.96 -38.05 54.15
C SER A 9 -3.92 -37.48 53.19
N LEU A 10 -4.08 -37.73 51.89
CA LEU A 10 -3.26 -37.19 50.85
C LEU A 10 -3.80 -35.82 50.44
N ALA A 11 -3.15 -34.74 50.87
CA ALA A 11 -3.49 -33.36 50.44
C ALA A 11 -2.94 -33.12 49.02
N ILE A 12 -3.83 -33.09 48.02
CA ILE A 12 -3.48 -32.68 46.64
C ILE A 12 -3.44 -31.15 46.60
N LEU A 13 -2.25 -30.57 46.60
CA LEU A 13 -2.04 -29.16 46.27
C LEU A 13 -2.32 -28.93 44.79
N GLY A 14 -3.52 -28.42 44.47
CA GLY A 14 -3.86 -27.95 43.14
C GLY A 14 -3.05 -26.70 42.78
N PHE A 15 -2.03 -26.80 41.95
CA PHE A 15 -1.41 -25.61 41.31
C PHE A 15 -2.38 -25.07 40.27
N SER A 16 -3.10 -24.00 40.59
CA SER A 16 -3.84 -23.22 39.64
C SER A 16 -2.84 -22.39 38.82
N PHE A 17 -2.54 -22.83 37.58
CA PHE A 17 -1.86 -21.98 36.65
C PHE A 17 -2.78 -20.85 36.24
N ILE A 18 -2.60 -19.66 36.82
CA ILE A 18 -3.21 -18.42 36.35
C ILE A 18 -2.51 -18.10 35.03
N SER A 19 -3.08 -18.54 33.92
CA SER A 19 -2.69 -18.06 32.59
C SER A 19 -3.11 -16.60 32.49
N CYS A 20 -2.17 -15.70 32.66
CA CYS A 20 -2.40 -14.28 32.40
C CYS A 20 -2.62 -14.15 30.87
N LYS A 21 -3.87 -14.12 30.42
CA LYS A 21 -4.20 -13.75 29.05
C LYS A 21 -3.86 -12.27 28.90
N GLN A 22 -2.81 -12.00 28.11
CA GLN A 22 -2.50 -10.64 27.72
C GLN A 22 -3.67 -10.15 26.84
N GLU A 23 -4.40 -9.15 27.30
CA GLU A 23 -5.45 -8.53 26.49
C GLU A 23 -4.81 -7.68 25.39
N THR A 24 -5.37 -7.77 24.20
CA THR A 24 -4.94 -6.96 23.05
C THR A 24 -6.12 -6.19 22.50
N GLU A 25 -5.89 -4.92 22.19
CA GLU A 25 -6.84 -4.08 21.47
C GLU A 25 -6.40 -3.97 20.01
N ILE A 26 -7.35 -4.04 19.08
CA ILE A 26 -7.11 -3.87 17.64
C ILE A 26 -7.80 -2.59 17.18
N ASN A 27 -7.00 -1.61 16.78
CA ASN A 27 -7.49 -0.37 16.20
C ASN A 27 -7.33 -0.41 14.68
N THR A 28 -8.35 0.06 13.96
CA THR A 28 -8.31 0.19 12.49
C THR A 28 -8.26 1.67 12.12
N THR A 29 -7.36 2.03 11.23
CA THR A 29 -7.21 3.37 10.67
C THR A 29 -7.19 3.27 9.16
N VAL A 30 -7.83 4.22 8.48
CA VAL A 30 -7.80 4.32 7.01
C VAL A 30 -7.09 5.62 6.63
N VAL A 31 -6.18 5.55 5.67
CA VAL A 31 -5.57 6.69 5.00
C VAL A 31 -6.26 6.85 3.65
N ASP A 32 -7.01 7.93 3.50
CA ASP A 32 -7.79 8.27 2.30
C ASP A 32 -7.36 9.60 1.66
N PHE A 33 -6.29 10.20 2.19
CA PHE A 33 -5.71 11.47 1.73
C PHE A 33 -6.61 12.71 1.88
N GLU A 34 -7.86 12.57 2.35
CA GLU A 34 -8.81 13.69 2.50
C GLU A 34 -8.39 14.68 3.61
N ASP A 35 -7.51 14.27 4.51
CA ASP A 35 -6.94 15.11 5.58
C ASP A 35 -5.75 15.97 5.11
N VAL A 36 -5.30 15.81 3.86
CA VAL A 36 -4.24 16.65 3.29
C VAL A 36 -4.84 17.96 2.77
N ALA A 37 -4.43 19.07 3.36
CA ALA A 37 -4.94 20.39 2.96
C ALA A 37 -4.46 20.77 1.56
N MET A 38 -5.36 20.75 0.58
CA MET A 38 -5.09 21.08 -0.82
C MET A 38 -6.22 21.89 -1.44
N ASN A 39 -5.89 22.68 -2.46
CA ASN A 39 -6.90 23.29 -3.32
C ASN A 39 -7.50 22.23 -4.27
N PRO A 40 -8.74 22.42 -4.76
CA PRO A 40 -9.27 21.58 -5.84
C PRO A 40 -8.33 21.58 -7.05
N ASP A 41 -8.25 20.42 -7.73
CA ASP A 41 -7.42 20.22 -8.93
C ASP A 41 -5.95 20.60 -8.71
N SER A 42 -5.36 20.13 -7.61
CA SER A 42 -3.97 20.42 -7.22
C SER A 42 -3.24 19.18 -6.72
N ILE A 43 -1.96 19.35 -6.40
CA ILE A 43 -1.11 18.33 -5.79
C ILE A 43 -0.39 18.91 -4.57
N SER A 44 -0.05 18.05 -3.60
CA SER A 44 0.90 18.41 -2.54
C SER A 44 2.32 18.40 -3.10
N LYS A 45 3.03 19.52 -3.03
CA LYS A 45 4.44 19.67 -3.50
C LYS A 45 5.43 19.91 -2.37
N THR A 46 5.14 19.45 -1.19
CA THR A 46 6.08 19.50 -0.05
C THR A 46 6.97 18.27 -0.06
N SER A 47 8.19 18.36 0.51
CA SER A 47 9.15 17.25 0.58
C SER A 47 8.59 16.00 1.28
N SER A 48 7.57 16.18 2.10
CA SER A 48 6.78 15.10 2.73
C SER A 48 5.45 15.66 3.21
N PHE A 49 4.46 14.78 3.40
CA PHE A 49 3.19 15.11 4.02
C PHE A 49 2.70 13.96 4.91
N ILE A 50 1.77 14.26 5.79
CA ILE A 50 1.13 13.28 6.68
C ILE A 50 -0.32 13.12 6.25
N SER A 51 -0.78 11.87 6.18
CA SER A 51 -2.18 11.50 6.07
C SER A 51 -2.45 10.27 6.93
N GLY A 52 -3.51 10.30 7.73
CA GLY A 52 -3.84 9.23 8.68
C GLY A 52 -2.68 8.86 9.61
N ASN A 53 -1.87 9.83 10.03
CA ASN A 53 -0.61 9.68 10.80
C ASN A 53 0.51 8.91 10.08
N SER A 54 0.36 8.54 8.82
CA SER A 54 1.44 7.98 7.99
C SER A 54 2.21 9.10 7.31
N ASN A 55 3.53 8.96 7.20
CA ASN A 55 4.37 9.96 6.53
C ASN A 55 4.73 9.47 5.12
N PHE A 56 4.35 10.26 4.13
CA PHE A 56 4.59 10.04 2.72
C PHE A 56 5.75 10.91 2.25
N SER A 57 6.76 10.32 1.63
CA SER A 57 7.92 11.03 1.14
C SER A 57 7.80 11.39 -0.33
N ILE A 58 8.26 12.58 -0.67
CA ILE A 58 8.37 13.10 -2.03
C ILE A 58 9.83 13.38 -2.31
N ASN A 59 10.36 12.85 -3.42
CA ASN A 59 11.69 13.19 -3.90
C ASN A 59 11.52 14.23 -5.01
N ASP A 60 11.53 15.51 -4.64
CA ASP A 60 11.31 16.63 -5.55
C ASP A 60 12.48 17.61 -5.43
N ASP A 61 13.52 17.36 -6.24
CA ASP A 61 14.64 18.29 -6.38
C ASP A 61 14.31 19.37 -7.44
N ALA A 62 14.96 19.32 -8.62
CA ALA A 62 14.60 20.16 -9.76
C ALA A 62 13.39 19.63 -10.54
N PHE A 63 13.14 18.33 -10.44
CA PHE A 63 12.02 17.60 -11.05
C PHE A 63 11.51 16.55 -10.05
N TRP A 64 10.24 16.21 -10.11
CA TRP A 64 9.72 15.09 -9.34
C TRP A 64 10.44 13.80 -9.75
N ASN A 65 11.26 13.29 -8.85
CA ASN A 65 12.18 12.18 -9.07
C ASN A 65 11.80 10.95 -8.24
N GLY A 66 10.52 10.80 -7.96
CA GLY A 66 9.96 9.68 -7.20
C GLY A 66 9.24 10.13 -5.93
N GLY A 67 8.67 9.16 -5.23
CA GLY A 67 7.90 9.41 -4.02
C GLY A 67 6.40 9.27 -4.23
N ILE A 68 5.64 9.84 -3.30
CA ILE A 68 4.18 9.82 -3.32
C ILE A 68 3.68 11.24 -3.10
N VAL A 69 2.86 11.74 -4.00
CA VAL A 69 2.15 13.01 -3.84
C VAL A 69 0.68 12.74 -3.54
N SER A 70 0.03 13.57 -2.72
CA SER A 70 -1.42 13.63 -2.69
C SER A 70 -1.91 14.46 -3.87
N SER A 71 -2.95 14.01 -4.55
CA SER A 71 -3.51 14.64 -5.75
C SER A 71 -5.03 14.67 -5.72
N SER A 72 -5.60 15.74 -6.28
CA SER A 72 -7.02 15.88 -6.59
C SER A 72 -7.28 16.14 -8.08
N HIS A 73 -6.28 15.91 -8.93
CA HIS A 73 -6.42 16.05 -10.39
C HIS A 73 -7.41 15.02 -10.96
N ASN A 74 -8.22 15.45 -11.93
CA ASN A 74 -9.27 14.62 -12.52
C ASN A 74 -9.14 14.40 -14.04
N ASP A 75 -8.00 14.72 -14.64
CA ASP A 75 -7.76 14.60 -16.08
C ASP A 75 -7.54 13.11 -16.48
N THR A 76 -8.53 12.55 -17.19
CA THR A 76 -8.50 11.15 -17.66
C THR A 76 -8.17 11.02 -19.15
N VAL A 77 -7.83 12.10 -19.85
CA VAL A 77 -7.72 12.13 -21.31
C VAL A 77 -6.40 12.66 -21.85
N THR A 78 -5.73 13.56 -21.14
CA THR A 78 -4.46 14.12 -21.60
C THR A 78 -3.36 13.09 -21.54
N ILE A 79 -2.67 12.89 -22.67
CA ILE A 79 -1.56 11.93 -22.80
C ILE A 79 -0.22 12.53 -22.35
N GLY A 80 0.69 11.65 -21.91
CA GLY A 80 2.08 12.00 -21.63
C GLY A 80 2.32 12.54 -20.21
N TYR A 81 3.57 12.87 -19.92
CA TYR A 81 4.06 13.20 -18.58
C TYR A 81 3.42 14.44 -17.94
N LYS A 82 2.85 15.34 -18.74
CA LYS A 82 2.14 16.51 -18.20
C LYS A 82 0.93 16.13 -17.36
N ASN A 83 0.38 14.94 -17.56
CA ASN A 83 -0.73 14.36 -16.81
C ASN A 83 -0.26 13.22 -15.88
N GLN A 84 0.89 13.37 -15.26
CA GLN A 84 1.47 12.34 -14.38
C GLN A 84 0.79 12.25 -13.01
N TYR A 85 -0.02 13.24 -12.63
CA TYR A 85 -0.64 13.34 -11.30
C TYR A 85 -2.09 12.89 -11.26
N SER A 86 -2.67 12.45 -12.38
CA SER A 86 -4.08 12.09 -12.46
C SER A 86 -4.30 10.59 -12.35
N SER A 87 -5.35 10.21 -11.64
CA SER A 87 -5.91 8.85 -11.65
C SER A 87 -6.72 8.64 -12.92
N ILE A 88 -6.62 7.47 -13.55
CA ILE A 88 -7.44 7.14 -14.74
C ILE A 88 -8.94 7.08 -14.42
N THR A 89 -9.31 6.99 -13.16
CA THR A 89 -10.71 7.02 -12.72
C THR A 89 -11.29 8.43 -12.63
N GLY A 90 -10.45 9.48 -12.64
CA GLY A 90 -10.83 10.88 -12.49
C GLY A 90 -11.19 11.29 -11.06
N SER A 91 -10.99 10.41 -10.08
CA SER A 91 -11.26 10.68 -8.66
C SER A 91 -10.51 9.68 -7.79
N GLY A 92 -10.53 9.88 -6.48
CA GLY A 92 -10.12 8.88 -5.51
C GLY A 92 -11.10 7.70 -5.43
N ALA A 93 -10.76 6.70 -4.62
CA ALA A 93 -11.57 5.52 -4.41
C ALA A 93 -12.76 5.82 -3.48
N LEU A 94 -13.83 5.03 -3.59
CA LEU A 94 -15.00 5.10 -2.70
C LEU A 94 -15.60 6.52 -2.55
N ASN A 95 -15.58 7.30 -3.64
CA ASN A 95 -16.03 8.69 -3.73
C ASN A 95 -15.12 9.70 -3.01
N SER A 96 -13.89 9.37 -2.66
CA SER A 96 -12.91 10.35 -2.20
C SER A 96 -12.54 11.31 -3.34
N LYS A 97 -12.10 12.52 -2.98
CA LYS A 97 -11.65 13.55 -3.93
C LYS A 97 -10.15 13.52 -4.13
N GLN A 98 -9.45 13.05 -3.10
CA GLN A 98 -8.01 12.99 -3.07
C GLN A 98 -7.52 11.54 -3.10
N TYR A 99 -6.30 11.34 -3.54
CA TYR A 99 -5.65 10.05 -3.62
C TYR A 99 -4.13 10.24 -3.69
N GLY A 100 -3.37 9.19 -3.37
CA GLY A 100 -1.93 9.19 -3.56
C GLY A 100 -1.54 8.82 -4.99
N VAL A 101 -0.61 9.55 -5.58
CA VAL A 101 0.06 9.15 -6.82
C VAL A 101 1.48 8.74 -6.50
N VAL A 102 1.80 7.49 -6.82
CA VAL A 102 3.12 6.89 -6.62
C VAL A 102 3.93 7.00 -7.90
N TYR A 103 5.14 7.53 -7.80
CA TYR A 103 6.19 7.43 -8.81
C TYR A 103 7.40 6.73 -8.21
N SER A 104 7.96 5.74 -8.91
CA SER A 104 9.11 4.96 -8.43
C SER A 104 10.43 5.76 -8.43
N PRO A 105 11.20 5.71 -7.33
CA PRO A 105 10.93 4.99 -6.09
C PRO A 105 9.96 5.75 -5.17
N GLY A 106 8.87 5.10 -4.77
CA GLY A 106 7.89 5.66 -3.84
C GLY A 106 7.92 4.93 -2.49
N SER A 107 7.70 5.65 -1.40
CA SER A 107 7.65 5.03 -0.06
C SER A 107 6.81 5.84 0.92
N PHE A 108 6.30 5.15 1.93
CA PHE A 108 5.73 5.79 3.12
C PHE A 108 6.12 5.02 4.38
N THR A 109 6.11 5.71 5.53
CA THR A 109 6.25 5.09 6.84
C THR A 109 4.91 5.00 7.52
N CYS A 110 4.65 3.86 8.18
CA CYS A 110 3.48 3.68 9.01
C CYS A 110 3.51 4.64 10.20
N PRO A 111 2.36 4.92 10.83
CA PRO A 111 2.32 5.81 11.98
C PRO A 111 3.32 5.36 13.06
N ALA A 112 4.10 6.31 13.58
CA ALA A 112 5.00 6.03 14.69
C ALA A 112 4.16 5.77 15.96
N ASN A 113 4.19 4.54 16.48
CA ASN A 113 3.57 4.24 17.74
C ASN A 113 4.51 3.47 18.64
N ILE A 114 4.67 3.98 19.87
CA ILE A 114 5.55 3.41 20.89
C ILE A 114 5.00 2.11 21.51
N ASN A 115 3.70 1.82 21.38
CA ASN A 115 3.04 0.76 22.14
C ASN A 115 2.36 -0.32 21.28
N GLY A 116 2.68 -0.41 19.99
CA GLY A 116 2.00 -1.39 19.15
C GLY A 116 2.73 -1.73 17.85
N THR A 117 2.17 -2.67 17.12
CA THR A 117 2.65 -3.10 15.81
C THR A 117 1.59 -2.79 14.76
N TYR A 118 2.03 -2.39 13.56
CA TYR A 118 1.14 -2.15 12.43
C TYR A 118 1.20 -3.30 11.44
N SER A 119 0.03 -3.63 10.90
CA SER A 119 -0.13 -4.46 9.71
C SER A 119 -1.01 -3.70 8.73
N ILE A 120 -0.71 -3.78 7.45
CA ILE A 120 -1.56 -3.22 6.40
C ILE A 120 -2.48 -4.32 5.94
N LYS A 121 -3.79 -4.11 6.09
CA LYS A 121 -4.79 -5.08 5.70
C LYS A 121 -5.08 -5.01 4.20
N SER A 122 -5.28 -3.80 3.69
CA SER A 122 -5.67 -3.60 2.30
C SER A 122 -5.33 -2.20 1.81
N MET A 123 -5.39 -2.02 0.50
CA MET A 123 -5.22 -0.75 -0.20
C MET A 123 -6.05 -0.77 -1.47
N MET A 124 -6.57 0.38 -1.89
CA MET A 124 -7.12 0.58 -3.23
C MET A 124 -5.99 0.98 -4.18
N VAL A 125 -5.94 0.36 -5.36
CA VAL A 125 -4.92 0.64 -6.39
C VAL A 125 -5.56 0.77 -7.75
N THR A 126 -5.08 1.69 -8.58
CA THR A 126 -5.46 1.83 -10.00
C THR A 126 -4.29 2.38 -10.82
N ASN A 127 -4.41 2.41 -12.14
CA ASN A 127 -3.46 3.09 -12.99
C ASN A 127 -3.53 4.61 -12.82
N SER A 128 -2.36 5.29 -12.93
CA SER A 128 -2.36 6.70 -13.29
C SER A 128 -2.85 6.88 -14.73
N THR A 129 -3.41 8.06 -15.05
CA THR A 129 -3.81 8.36 -16.43
C THR A 129 -2.63 8.28 -17.38
N TYR A 130 -1.46 8.76 -16.96
CA TYR A 130 -0.25 8.71 -17.77
C TYR A 130 0.13 7.27 -18.15
N ALA A 131 0.28 6.36 -17.19
CA ALA A 131 0.65 4.96 -17.47
C ALA A 131 -0.45 4.22 -18.26
N TYR A 132 -1.72 4.45 -17.93
CA TYR A 132 -2.85 3.83 -18.62
C TYR A 132 -2.89 4.20 -20.11
N LEU A 133 -2.81 5.52 -20.41
CA LEU A 133 -2.89 5.99 -21.79
C LEU A 133 -1.63 5.64 -22.60
N ASP A 134 -0.46 5.58 -21.96
CA ASP A 134 0.76 5.11 -22.58
C ASP A 134 0.64 3.66 -23.04
N MET A 135 0.24 2.75 -22.17
CA MET A 135 0.00 1.34 -22.50
C MET A 135 -1.11 1.15 -23.55
N LYS A 136 -2.14 2.00 -23.51
CA LYS A 136 -3.28 1.91 -24.45
C LYS A 136 -2.99 2.42 -25.84
N ASN A 137 -2.28 3.53 -25.94
CA ASN A 137 -2.10 4.28 -27.19
C ASN A 137 -0.66 4.23 -27.72
N GLY A 138 0.28 3.79 -26.91
CA GLY A 138 1.71 3.92 -27.18
C GLY A 138 2.21 5.36 -26.96
N SER A 139 3.53 5.51 -26.98
CA SER A 139 4.21 6.80 -26.89
C SER A 139 5.51 6.76 -27.69
N VAL A 140 6.32 7.83 -27.58
CA VAL A 140 7.67 7.85 -28.18
C VAL A 140 8.57 6.77 -27.58
N TYR A 141 8.33 6.36 -26.33
CA TYR A 141 9.15 5.39 -25.59
C TYR A 141 8.43 4.05 -25.40
N GLY A 142 7.13 4.07 -25.14
CA GLY A 142 6.33 2.91 -24.79
C GLY A 142 5.52 2.39 -25.98
N LYS A 143 5.38 1.08 -26.08
CA LYS A 143 4.54 0.42 -27.08
C LYS A 143 3.07 0.33 -26.65
N ILE A 144 2.17 0.14 -27.61
CA ILE A 144 0.80 -0.29 -27.33
C ILE A 144 0.85 -1.72 -26.77
N PHE A 145 0.20 -1.96 -25.63
CA PHE A 145 0.14 -3.28 -25.03
C PHE A 145 -0.78 -4.22 -25.83
N ALA A 146 -0.29 -5.42 -26.06
CA ALA A 146 -0.94 -6.49 -26.81
C ALA A 146 -0.75 -7.84 -26.08
N THR A 147 -1.21 -8.93 -26.70
CA THR A 147 -1.07 -10.29 -26.16
C THR A 147 0.37 -10.58 -25.69
N GLY A 148 0.50 -11.02 -24.45
CA GLY A 148 1.77 -11.31 -23.77
C GLY A 148 2.31 -10.17 -22.92
N ASP A 149 1.78 -8.96 -23.06
CA ASP A 149 2.25 -7.79 -22.31
C ASP A 149 1.65 -7.72 -20.90
N TRP A 150 2.42 -7.09 -20.00
CA TRP A 150 2.00 -6.88 -18.61
C TRP A 150 2.73 -5.70 -17.97
N PHE A 151 2.08 -5.10 -16.99
CA PHE A 151 2.64 -4.06 -16.12
C PHE A 151 2.15 -4.29 -14.70
N LYS A 152 3.06 -4.23 -13.73
CA LYS A 152 2.75 -4.46 -12.32
C LYS A 152 3.42 -3.46 -11.39
N VAL A 153 2.77 -3.19 -10.27
CA VAL A 153 3.36 -2.58 -9.09
C VAL A 153 3.72 -3.68 -8.09
N ILE A 154 4.88 -3.54 -7.45
CA ILE A 154 5.40 -4.43 -6.41
C ILE A 154 5.44 -3.65 -5.11
N ILE A 155 4.58 -4.01 -4.17
CA ILE A 155 4.44 -3.38 -2.86
C ILE A 155 5.27 -4.20 -1.89
N LYS A 156 6.33 -3.60 -1.31
CA LYS A 156 7.29 -4.28 -0.43
C LYS A 156 7.17 -3.74 0.99
N GLY A 157 6.98 -4.64 1.96
CA GLY A 157 6.96 -4.31 3.37
C GLY A 157 8.35 -4.37 4.01
N PHE A 158 8.58 -3.53 5.00
CA PHE A 158 9.79 -3.53 5.82
C PHE A 158 9.44 -3.42 7.30
N LYS A 159 10.24 -4.09 8.13
CA LYS A 159 10.24 -3.97 9.59
C LYS A 159 11.65 -3.69 10.05
N THR A 160 11.85 -2.55 10.71
CA THR A 160 13.19 -2.12 11.16
C THR A 160 14.24 -2.17 10.03
N LYS A 161 13.84 -1.67 8.84
CA LYS A 161 14.61 -1.68 7.58
C LYS A 161 14.91 -3.07 7.00
N VAL A 162 14.38 -4.15 7.59
CA VAL A 162 14.50 -5.52 7.07
C VAL A 162 13.29 -5.82 6.21
N PRO A 163 13.43 -6.31 4.96
CA PRO A 163 12.30 -6.72 4.14
C PRO A 163 11.49 -7.83 4.83
N THR A 164 10.16 -7.71 4.81
CA THR A 164 9.26 -8.75 5.34
C THR A 164 8.72 -9.62 4.22
N SER A 165 7.95 -9.04 3.32
CA SER A 165 7.33 -9.72 2.18
C SER A 165 7.00 -8.70 1.10
N ASN A 166 6.44 -9.18 -0.03
CA ASN A 166 5.91 -8.31 -1.09
C ASN A 166 4.58 -8.84 -1.63
N VAL A 167 3.80 -7.92 -2.22
CA VAL A 167 2.57 -8.21 -2.95
C VAL A 167 2.70 -7.59 -4.34
N GLU A 168 2.46 -8.40 -5.38
CA GLU A 168 2.46 -7.96 -6.76
C GLU A 168 1.04 -7.71 -7.25
N VAL A 169 0.82 -6.58 -7.92
CA VAL A 169 -0.47 -6.20 -8.47
C VAL A 169 -0.32 -5.88 -9.94
N TYR A 170 -0.94 -6.67 -10.81
CA TYR A 170 -0.98 -6.39 -12.23
C TYR A 170 -1.99 -5.27 -12.53
N LEU A 171 -1.47 -4.16 -13.04
CA LEU A 171 -2.23 -3.00 -13.51
C LEU A 171 -2.59 -3.14 -14.99
N ALA A 172 -1.83 -3.96 -15.73
CA ALA A 172 -2.15 -4.50 -17.04
C ALA A 172 -1.69 -5.96 -17.10
N ASP A 173 -2.50 -6.85 -17.71
CA ASP A 173 -2.15 -8.26 -17.92
C ASP A 173 -2.87 -8.79 -19.15
N PHE A 174 -2.11 -8.99 -20.23
CA PHE A 174 -2.58 -9.54 -21.51
C PHE A 174 -2.02 -10.94 -21.78
N ARG A 175 -1.53 -11.64 -20.76
CA ARG A 175 -1.00 -12.99 -20.84
C ARG A 175 -2.13 -14.01 -20.70
N ASP A 176 -1.92 -15.21 -21.20
CA ASP A 176 -2.80 -16.38 -20.97
C ASP A 176 -4.27 -16.10 -21.31
N GLY A 177 -4.54 -15.38 -22.40
CA GLY A 177 -5.89 -15.04 -22.84
C GLY A 177 -6.56 -13.92 -22.04
N LYS A 178 -5.88 -13.31 -21.07
CA LYS A 178 -6.38 -12.14 -20.34
C LYS A 178 -6.35 -10.90 -21.25
N SER A 179 -7.22 -9.94 -20.92
CA SER A 179 -7.27 -8.62 -21.54
C SER A 179 -7.56 -7.57 -20.47
N ILE A 180 -6.63 -7.45 -19.53
CA ILE A 180 -6.76 -6.55 -18.37
C ILE A 180 -5.92 -5.32 -18.62
N LEU A 181 -6.57 -4.16 -18.66
CA LEU A 181 -5.95 -2.84 -18.51
C LEU A 181 -6.79 -2.10 -17.45
N LEU A 182 -6.31 -2.10 -16.23
CA LEU A 182 -7.08 -1.68 -15.06
C LEU A 182 -7.46 -0.20 -15.17
N LYS A 183 -8.78 0.07 -15.18
CA LYS A 183 -9.38 1.41 -15.30
C LYS A 183 -10.26 1.79 -14.10
N THR A 184 -10.34 0.91 -13.11
CA THR A 184 -11.16 1.10 -11.91
C THR A 184 -10.30 0.91 -10.68
N TRP A 185 -10.73 1.42 -9.55
CA TRP A 185 -10.09 1.12 -8.27
C TRP A 185 -10.27 -0.37 -7.93
N LYS A 186 -9.17 -1.03 -7.56
CA LYS A 186 -9.14 -2.43 -7.14
C LYS A 186 -8.65 -2.53 -5.71
N LYS A 187 -9.42 -3.17 -4.83
CA LYS A 187 -8.99 -3.48 -3.47
C LYS A 187 -7.99 -4.63 -3.49
N ILE A 188 -6.85 -4.44 -2.86
CA ILE A 188 -5.75 -5.41 -2.76
C ILE A 188 -5.58 -5.81 -1.31
N ASP A 189 -5.51 -7.10 -1.04
CA ASP A 189 -5.13 -7.65 0.25
C ASP A 189 -3.61 -7.53 0.43
N LEU A 190 -3.18 -6.89 1.51
CA LEU A 190 -1.78 -6.68 1.88
C LEU A 190 -1.39 -7.41 3.16
N SER A 191 -2.25 -8.27 3.69
CA SER A 191 -1.99 -9.03 4.93
C SER A 191 -0.73 -9.88 4.86
N ALA A 192 -0.35 -10.34 3.65
CA ALA A 192 0.89 -11.08 3.40
C ALA A 192 2.18 -10.29 3.70
N LEU A 193 2.12 -8.94 3.80
CA LEU A 193 3.27 -8.13 4.21
C LEU A 193 3.63 -8.35 5.69
N GLY A 194 2.68 -8.84 6.50
CA GLY A 194 2.86 -9.02 7.94
C GLY A 194 2.95 -7.69 8.69
N GLN A 195 3.71 -7.70 9.78
CA GLN A 195 3.98 -6.47 10.54
C GLN A 195 5.03 -5.63 9.85
N VAL A 196 4.71 -4.36 9.61
CA VAL A 196 5.58 -3.42 8.89
C VAL A 196 5.65 -2.07 9.61
N ASP A 197 6.74 -1.34 9.42
CA ASP A 197 6.91 0.08 9.79
C ASP A 197 7.07 0.98 8.58
N SER A 198 7.34 0.39 7.41
CA SER A 198 7.42 1.14 6.15
C SER A 198 7.09 0.26 4.94
N VAL A 199 6.72 0.91 3.87
CA VAL A 199 6.39 0.29 2.58
C VAL A 199 7.10 1.03 1.47
N THR A 200 7.59 0.29 0.47
CA THR A 200 8.13 0.84 -0.77
C THR A 200 7.39 0.28 -1.98
N PHE A 201 7.37 1.06 -3.04
CA PHE A 201 6.77 0.70 -4.31
C PHE A 201 7.85 0.59 -5.38
N ALA A 202 7.83 -0.50 -6.12
CA ALA A 202 8.61 -0.70 -7.33
C ALA A 202 7.67 -1.12 -8.47
N PHE A 203 8.13 -0.96 -9.70
CA PHE A 203 7.34 -1.33 -10.88
C PHE A 203 8.15 -2.24 -11.78
N ASP A 204 7.44 -3.05 -12.56
CA ASP A 204 8.01 -3.87 -13.62
C ASP A 204 7.02 -4.04 -14.76
N SER A 205 7.53 -4.20 -15.98
CA SER A 205 6.76 -4.30 -17.21
C SER A 205 7.43 -5.23 -18.22
N SER A 206 6.64 -5.80 -19.11
CA SER A 206 7.15 -6.48 -20.29
C SER A 206 7.77 -5.52 -21.33
N ASP A 207 7.38 -4.24 -21.30
CA ASP A 207 7.91 -3.22 -22.20
C ASP A 207 9.20 -2.63 -21.65
N LYS A 208 10.33 -3.12 -22.16
CA LYS A 208 11.69 -2.74 -21.75
C LYS A 208 12.53 -2.41 -22.97
N GLY A 209 13.36 -1.38 -22.84
CA GLY A 209 14.34 -0.96 -23.80
C GLY A 209 15.75 -0.96 -23.23
N GLN A 210 16.68 -0.35 -23.95
CA GLN A 210 18.09 -0.29 -23.55
C GLN A 210 18.30 0.51 -22.23
N PHE A 211 17.36 1.39 -21.86
CA PHE A 211 17.44 2.21 -20.64
C PHE A 211 16.56 1.67 -19.50
N GLY A 212 16.04 0.45 -19.64
CA GLY A 212 15.15 -0.17 -18.65
C GLY A 212 13.70 -0.20 -19.09
N MET A 213 12.78 -0.04 -18.14
CA MET A 213 11.34 -0.08 -18.38
C MET A 213 10.88 1.18 -19.13
N ASN A 214 10.17 0.99 -20.25
CA ASN A 214 9.61 2.08 -21.06
C ASN A 214 8.26 2.55 -20.53
N THR A 215 7.46 1.62 -19.94
CA THR A 215 6.17 1.94 -19.33
C THR A 215 6.38 2.92 -18.18
N PRO A 216 5.61 4.02 -18.12
CA PRO A 216 5.71 4.99 -17.01
C PRO A 216 5.47 4.33 -15.65
N ALA A 217 6.42 4.46 -14.72
CA ALA A 217 6.44 3.80 -13.41
C ALA A 217 5.52 4.48 -12.39
N TYR A 218 4.23 4.62 -12.73
CA TYR A 218 3.20 5.32 -11.96
C TYR A 218 2.01 4.43 -11.64
N ALA A 219 1.47 4.61 -10.43
CA ALA A 219 0.17 4.08 -10.01
C ALA A 219 -0.52 5.07 -9.07
N CYS A 220 -1.83 4.91 -8.90
CA CYS A 220 -2.58 5.62 -7.87
C CYS A 220 -2.99 4.67 -6.77
N ILE A 221 -2.93 5.15 -5.52
CA ILE A 221 -3.27 4.42 -4.29
C ILE A 221 -4.25 5.23 -3.46
N ASP A 222 -5.10 4.52 -2.71
CA ASP A 222 -6.07 5.17 -1.84
C ASP A 222 -6.57 4.18 -0.77
N ASN A 223 -7.29 4.68 0.24
CA ASN A 223 -7.95 3.87 1.25
C ASN A 223 -7.04 2.75 1.80
N ILE A 224 -5.86 3.14 2.32
CA ILE A 224 -4.92 2.23 2.95
C ILE A 224 -5.45 1.88 4.34
N GLU A 225 -5.86 0.64 4.54
CA GLU A 225 -6.43 0.15 5.80
C GLU A 225 -5.32 -0.46 6.67
N PHE A 226 -5.04 0.18 7.79
CA PHE A 226 -4.11 -0.29 8.81
C PHE A 226 -4.84 -0.94 9.96
N THR A 227 -4.27 -1.99 10.51
CA THR A 227 -4.62 -2.52 11.83
C THR A 227 -3.43 -2.35 12.76
N GLN A 228 -3.72 -1.82 13.95
CA GLN A 228 -2.75 -1.71 15.04
C GLN A 228 -3.16 -2.65 16.15
N THR A 229 -2.23 -3.49 16.59
CA THR A 229 -2.41 -4.34 17.77
C THR A 229 -1.68 -3.71 18.96
N ILE A 230 -2.41 -3.36 19.99
CA ILE A 230 -1.90 -2.77 21.24
C ILE A 230 -2.00 -3.83 22.33
N SER A 231 -0.92 -4.09 23.05
CA SER A 231 -0.94 -4.93 24.25
C SER A 231 -1.41 -4.09 25.45
N ILE A 232 -2.53 -4.46 26.03
CA ILE A 232 -3.03 -3.86 27.28
C ILE A 232 -2.37 -4.63 28.43
N LYS A 233 -1.73 -3.89 29.34
CA LYS A 233 -1.10 -4.46 30.55
C LYS A 233 -2.11 -4.53 31.67
#